data_5a3622a993ddbddd3eb6cc9a2db86d7b
#
_entry.id   5a3622a993ddbddd3eb6cc9a2db86d7b
#
_cell.length_a   1.000
_cell.length_b   1.000
_cell.length_c   1.000
_cell.angle_alpha   90.00
_cell.angle_beta   90.00
_cell.angle_gamma   90.00
#
_symmetry.space_group_name_H-M   'P 1'
#
loop_
_entity.id
_entity.type
_entity.pdbx_description
1 polymer ?
#
loop_
_entity_poly.entity_id
_entity_poly.type
_entity_poly.pdbx_seq_one_letter_code
_entity_poly.pdbx_strand_id
1 'polypeptide(L)'
;MIKKTLNQNDKYFQDLENSIGYEFNFAEKPIDRFKSINKVDNREKKLSILKEKINSIENCNLKNNSKNLLMGDGNLNSPIMLIGESPGLVEDSSGVLFQGESGKLLTKMLLAINIRREKVYLTYSINFRPPEDRKPTSQEIKRYSMFLKEHISIIDPKLIILLGGTAMEAVTGFNGKVSEQRGAWKEIIINNKTYPLIITYSPSYLIRFPENKKYSWEDLKKIRQEI
;
A
#
# COMPACT_ATOMS: atom_id res chain seq x y z
N MET A 1 55.31 -11.11 19.22
CA MET A 1 54.76 -10.52 18.02
C MET A 1 54.97 -11.51 16.85
N ILE A 2 53.95 -12.24 16.44
CA ILE A 2 54.02 -13.17 15.32
C ILE A 2 53.76 -12.34 14.06
N LYS A 3 54.81 -12.16 13.21
CA LYS A 3 54.64 -11.59 11.88
C LYS A 3 53.84 -12.55 11.06
N LYS A 4 52.57 -12.24 10.77
CA LYS A 4 51.79 -12.92 9.76
C LYS A 4 52.47 -12.66 8.40
N THR A 5 53.04 -13.72 7.82
CA THR A 5 53.47 -13.71 6.42
C THR A 5 52.22 -13.67 5.54
N LEU A 6 52.04 -12.57 4.82
CA LEU A 6 51.03 -12.42 3.81
C LEU A 6 51.25 -13.48 2.72
N ASN A 7 50.21 -14.16 2.31
CA ASN A 7 50.25 -15.09 1.17
C ASN A 7 50.41 -14.32 -0.16
N GLN A 8 50.75 -15.01 -1.25
CA GLN A 8 50.94 -14.35 -2.55
C GLN A 8 49.72 -13.62 -3.07
N ASN A 9 48.52 -14.06 -2.73
CA ASN A 9 47.29 -13.40 -3.11
C ASN A 9 47.07 -12.11 -2.33
N ASP A 10 47.39 -12.08 -1.03
CA ASP A 10 47.27 -10.87 -0.20
C ASP A 10 48.21 -9.77 -0.70
N LYS A 11 49.43 -10.15 -1.15
CA LYS A 11 50.38 -9.22 -1.73
C LYS A 11 49.91 -8.65 -3.08
N TYR A 12 49.34 -9.50 -3.92
CA TYR A 12 48.77 -9.07 -5.20
C TYR A 12 47.61 -8.09 -5.02
N PHE A 13 46.71 -8.34 -4.05
CA PHE A 13 45.61 -7.43 -3.73
C PHE A 13 46.12 -6.10 -3.18
N GLN A 14 47.15 -6.09 -2.30
CA GLN A 14 47.77 -4.85 -1.81
C GLN A 14 48.41 -4.02 -2.92
N ASP A 15 49.08 -4.68 -3.85
CA ASP A 15 49.71 -4.01 -4.99
C ASP A 15 48.65 -3.44 -5.95
N LEU A 16 47.51 -4.12 -6.13
CA LEU A 16 46.38 -3.65 -6.89
C LEU A 16 45.70 -2.43 -6.24
N GLU A 17 45.48 -2.47 -4.91
CA GLU A 17 44.92 -1.36 -4.12
C GLU A 17 45.80 -0.12 -4.21
N ASN A 18 47.11 -0.25 -4.10
CA ASN A 18 48.06 0.84 -4.23
C ASN A 18 48.08 1.46 -5.63
N SER A 19 47.80 0.65 -6.69
CA SER A 19 47.80 1.08 -8.06
C SER A 19 46.54 1.83 -8.47
N ILE A 20 45.39 1.59 -7.79
CA ILE A 20 44.07 2.18 -8.10
C ILE A 20 43.74 3.38 -7.21
N GLY A 21 44.52 3.61 -6.13
CA GLY A 21 44.33 4.74 -5.22
C GLY A 21 43.08 4.67 -4.36
N TYR A 22 42.52 3.48 -4.16
CA TYR A 22 41.39 3.25 -3.26
C TYR A 22 41.84 2.53 -1.99
N GLU A 23 41.62 3.17 -0.84
CA GLU A 23 41.74 2.51 0.46
C GLU A 23 40.47 1.66 0.71
N PHE A 24 40.56 0.34 0.53
CA PHE A 24 39.51 -0.58 0.93
C PHE A 24 39.67 -0.92 2.42
N ASN A 25 38.84 -0.34 3.27
CA ASN A 25 38.71 -0.77 4.65
C ASN A 25 37.85 -2.05 4.71
N PHE A 26 38.50 -3.20 4.75
CA PHE A 26 37.80 -4.46 5.07
C PHE A 26 37.40 -4.45 6.53
N ALA A 27 36.08 -4.52 6.80
CA ALA A 27 35.61 -4.73 8.16
C ALA A 27 36.10 -6.07 8.69
N GLU A 28 36.51 -6.13 9.98
CA GLU A 28 37.04 -7.36 10.62
C GLU A 28 36.07 -8.55 10.62
N LYS A 29 34.80 -8.32 10.27
CA LYS A 29 33.77 -9.36 10.12
C LYS A 29 33.25 -9.41 8.69
N PRO A 30 33.12 -10.62 8.10
CA PRO A 30 32.50 -10.75 6.78
C PRO A 30 31.12 -10.10 6.76
N ILE A 31 30.83 -9.33 5.71
CA ILE A 31 29.47 -8.84 5.49
C ILE A 31 28.61 -10.03 5.11
N ASP A 32 27.74 -10.43 6.02
CA ASP A 32 26.74 -11.47 5.73
C ASP A 32 25.68 -10.90 4.76
N ARG A 33 25.93 -11.06 3.48
CA ARG A 33 25.00 -10.64 2.41
C ARG A 33 23.72 -11.47 2.37
N PHE A 34 23.65 -12.57 3.13
CA PHE A 34 22.47 -13.42 3.29
C PHE A 34 21.62 -13.04 4.52
N LYS A 35 22.08 -12.16 5.38
CA LYS A 35 21.17 -11.52 6.34
C LYS A 35 20.14 -10.79 5.50
N SER A 36 19.00 -11.44 5.27
CA SER A 36 17.78 -10.73 4.88
C SER A 36 17.58 -9.64 5.94
N ILE A 37 17.94 -8.41 5.60
CA ILE A 37 17.43 -7.24 6.33
C ILE A 37 15.93 -7.51 6.36
N ASN A 38 15.38 -7.72 7.56
CA ASN A 38 13.97 -8.04 7.73
C ASN A 38 13.19 -6.92 7.04
N LYS A 39 12.72 -7.21 5.81
CA LYS A 39 11.95 -6.25 5.00
C LYS A 39 10.71 -5.79 5.77
N VAL A 40 10.23 -6.61 6.69
CA VAL A 40 9.09 -6.33 7.57
C VAL A 40 9.42 -5.21 8.55
N ASP A 41 10.54 -5.31 9.29
CA ASP A 41 10.96 -4.27 10.26
C ASP A 41 11.12 -2.90 9.60
N ASN A 42 11.58 -2.88 8.35
CA ASN A 42 11.75 -1.63 7.60
C ASN A 42 10.40 -1.06 7.15
N ARG A 43 9.42 -1.91 6.77
CA ARG A 43 8.07 -1.46 6.36
C ARG A 43 7.30 -0.89 7.55
N GLU A 44 7.29 -1.57 8.69
CA GLU A 44 6.63 -1.08 9.91
C GLU A 44 7.15 0.28 10.35
N LYS A 45 8.47 0.45 10.38
CA LYS A 45 9.10 1.74 10.71
C LYS A 45 8.70 2.84 9.72
N LYS A 46 8.70 2.55 8.41
CA LYS A 46 8.29 3.52 7.39
C LYS A 46 6.81 3.87 7.50
N LEU A 47 5.95 2.89 7.79
CA LEU A 47 4.52 3.12 8.03
C LEU A 47 4.28 3.96 9.29
N SER A 48 5.05 3.74 10.36
CA SER A 48 4.98 4.58 11.56
C SER A 48 5.34 6.04 11.24
N ILE A 49 6.42 6.28 10.51
CA ILE A 49 6.81 7.62 10.06
C ILE A 49 5.73 8.26 9.17
N LEU A 50 5.16 7.50 8.24
CA LEU A 50 4.07 7.97 7.38
C LEU A 50 2.82 8.31 8.22
N LYS A 51 2.49 7.49 9.21
CA LYS A 51 1.39 7.73 10.15
C LYS A 51 1.59 9.05 10.92
N GLU A 52 2.80 9.31 11.39
CA GLU A 52 3.15 10.57 12.06
C GLU A 52 3.02 11.77 11.11
N LYS A 53 3.49 11.66 9.87
CA LYS A 53 3.30 12.69 8.83
C LYS A 53 1.83 13.01 8.59
N ILE A 54 0.96 12.00 8.47
CA ILE A 54 -0.48 12.18 8.28
C ILE A 54 -1.09 12.80 9.55
N ASN A 55 -0.63 12.39 10.72
CA ASN A 55 -1.12 12.90 11.99
C ASN A 55 -0.67 14.35 12.27
N SER A 56 0.45 14.79 11.70
CA SER A 56 0.94 16.16 11.84
C SER A 56 0.26 17.16 10.89
N ILE A 57 -0.66 16.71 10.02
CA ILE A 57 -1.38 17.62 9.10
C ILE A 57 -2.18 18.64 9.91
N GLU A 58 -1.86 19.91 9.68
CA GLU A 58 -2.58 21.05 10.25
C GLU A 58 -3.74 21.49 9.36
N ASN A 59 -4.70 22.22 9.93
CA ASN A 59 -5.86 22.78 9.23
C ASN A 59 -6.62 21.72 8.40
N CYS A 60 -6.90 20.57 9.02
CA CYS A 60 -7.55 19.44 8.39
C CYS A 60 -8.92 19.17 9.05
N ASN A 61 -10.00 19.57 8.40
CA ASN A 61 -11.36 19.32 8.90
C ASN A 61 -11.66 17.83 9.06
N LEU A 62 -11.12 16.97 8.20
CA LEU A 62 -11.31 15.51 8.32
C LEU A 62 -10.71 15.00 9.62
N LYS A 63 -9.49 15.38 9.94
CA LYS A 63 -8.83 15.01 11.20
C LYS A 63 -9.58 15.52 12.42
N ASN A 64 -10.05 16.77 12.40
CA ASN A 64 -10.73 17.37 13.54
C ASN A 64 -12.10 16.72 13.85
N ASN A 65 -12.73 16.10 12.85
CA ASN A 65 -14.03 15.44 12.97
C ASN A 65 -13.93 13.91 13.10
N SER A 66 -12.75 13.34 13.06
CA SER A 66 -12.51 11.90 13.13
C SER A 66 -11.93 11.51 14.50
N LYS A 67 -12.33 10.36 15.02
CA LYS A 67 -11.80 9.83 16.28
C LYS A 67 -10.47 9.09 16.06
N ASN A 68 -10.35 8.39 14.93
CA ASN A 68 -9.22 7.54 14.64
C ASN A 68 -8.58 7.85 13.29
N LEU A 69 -7.26 7.76 13.25
CA LEU A 69 -6.49 7.65 12.01
C LEU A 69 -6.44 6.18 11.58
N LEU A 70 -7.07 5.84 10.47
CA LEU A 70 -7.10 4.48 9.93
C LEU A 70 -6.06 4.32 8.83
N MET A 71 -4.91 3.78 9.18
CA MET A 71 -3.76 3.71 8.28
C MET A 71 -3.85 2.53 7.32
N GLY A 72 -3.84 1.33 7.84
CA GLY A 72 -3.88 0.09 7.07
C GLY A 72 -3.95 -1.13 7.98
N ASP A 73 -4.34 -2.27 7.42
CA ASP A 73 -4.53 -3.53 8.12
C ASP A 73 -4.18 -4.71 7.20
N GLY A 74 -3.78 -5.83 7.80
CA GLY A 74 -3.49 -7.08 7.10
C GLY A 74 -2.00 -7.34 6.91
N ASN A 75 -1.67 -8.14 5.89
CA ASN A 75 -0.31 -8.63 5.68
C ASN A 75 0.58 -7.60 4.97
N LEU A 76 1.57 -7.06 5.67
CA LEU A 76 2.55 -6.10 5.13
C LEU A 76 3.37 -6.65 3.95
N ASN A 77 3.48 -7.97 3.81
CA ASN A 77 4.16 -8.63 2.70
C ASN A 77 3.19 -9.14 1.63
N SER A 78 1.93 -8.72 1.68
CA SER A 78 0.94 -9.13 0.70
C SER A 78 1.32 -8.68 -0.71
N PRO A 79 1.20 -9.56 -1.72
CA PRO A 79 1.30 -9.13 -3.10
C PRO A 79 0.08 -8.32 -3.57
N ILE A 80 -1.00 -8.29 -2.80
CA ILE A 80 -2.26 -7.64 -3.16
C ILE A 80 -2.58 -6.55 -2.15
N MET A 81 -2.80 -5.33 -2.66
CA MET A 81 -3.24 -4.19 -1.87
C MET A 81 -4.62 -3.72 -2.34
N LEU A 82 -5.58 -3.69 -1.42
CA LEU A 82 -6.89 -3.13 -1.68
C LEU A 82 -6.99 -1.74 -1.08
N ILE A 83 -7.48 -0.80 -1.88
CA ILE A 83 -7.61 0.60 -1.51
C ILE A 83 -9.09 0.99 -1.59
N GLY A 84 -9.70 1.26 -0.43
CA GLY A 84 -11.06 1.78 -0.32
C GLY A 84 -11.14 3.29 -0.40
N GLU A 85 -12.33 3.82 -0.26
CA GLU A 85 -12.61 5.25 -0.39
C GLU A 85 -12.21 6.01 0.88
N SER A 86 -12.98 5.91 1.94
CA SER A 86 -12.75 6.53 3.26
C SER A 86 -13.40 5.68 4.34
N PRO A 87 -12.99 5.82 5.61
CA PRO A 87 -13.67 5.20 6.73
C PRO A 87 -15.11 5.73 6.89
N GLY A 88 -16.00 4.88 7.38
CA GLY A 88 -17.32 5.26 7.87
C GLY A 88 -17.37 5.38 9.40
N LEU A 89 -18.56 5.60 9.94
CA LEU A 89 -18.77 5.75 11.39
C LEU A 89 -18.29 4.54 12.20
N VAL A 90 -18.54 3.34 11.69
CA VAL A 90 -18.20 2.09 12.39
C VAL A 90 -16.68 1.93 12.48
N GLU A 91 -15.98 2.18 11.39
CA GLU A 91 -14.52 2.11 11.32
C GLU A 91 -13.87 3.20 12.17
N ASP A 92 -14.39 4.44 12.09
CA ASP A 92 -13.87 5.55 12.89
C ASP A 92 -14.07 5.32 14.39
N SER A 93 -15.18 4.67 14.78
CA SER A 93 -15.46 4.36 16.18
C SER A 93 -14.63 3.19 16.71
N SER A 94 -14.42 2.16 15.90
CA SER A 94 -13.71 0.94 16.30
C SER A 94 -12.19 1.01 16.12
N GLY A 95 -11.70 1.90 15.26
CA GLY A 95 -10.29 1.95 14.86
C GLY A 95 -9.85 0.82 13.91
N VAL A 96 -10.80 0.04 13.38
CA VAL A 96 -10.52 -1.13 12.52
C VAL A 96 -11.08 -0.91 11.12
N LEU A 97 -10.27 -1.23 10.09
CA LEU A 97 -10.64 -1.02 8.70
C LEU A 97 -11.70 -2.03 8.22
N PHE A 98 -12.56 -1.57 7.31
CA PHE A 98 -13.56 -2.41 6.64
C PHE A 98 -14.39 -3.26 7.62
N GLN A 99 -15.02 -2.60 8.56
CA GLN A 99 -16.00 -3.16 9.48
C GLN A 99 -17.44 -3.04 8.94
N GLY A 100 -18.41 -3.40 9.73
CA GLY A 100 -19.81 -3.28 9.36
C GLY A 100 -20.19 -4.13 8.16
N GLU A 101 -21.26 -3.75 7.46
CA GLU A 101 -21.78 -4.50 6.31
C GLU A 101 -20.86 -4.43 5.09
N SER A 102 -20.21 -3.30 4.87
CA SER A 102 -19.26 -3.11 3.78
C SER A 102 -18.05 -4.04 3.94
N GLY A 103 -17.52 -4.16 5.15
CA GLY A 103 -16.42 -5.07 5.46
C GLY A 103 -16.80 -6.54 5.35
N LYS A 104 -18.00 -6.90 5.80
CA LYS A 104 -18.55 -8.26 5.62
C LYS A 104 -18.71 -8.61 4.14
N LEU A 105 -19.19 -7.66 3.33
CA LEU A 105 -19.31 -7.88 1.88
C LEU A 105 -17.94 -8.02 1.24
N LEU A 106 -16.96 -7.15 1.57
CA LEU A 106 -15.60 -7.26 1.06
C LEU A 106 -14.98 -8.64 1.38
N THR A 107 -15.15 -9.12 2.62
CA THR A 107 -14.67 -10.44 3.01
C THR A 107 -15.30 -11.56 2.16
N LYS A 108 -16.62 -11.48 1.91
CA LYS A 108 -17.31 -12.44 1.02
C LYS A 108 -16.81 -12.35 -0.43
N MET A 109 -16.56 -11.14 -0.93
CA MET A 109 -16.02 -10.93 -2.28
C MET A 109 -14.63 -11.57 -2.43
N LEU A 110 -13.74 -11.38 -1.47
CA LEU A 110 -12.42 -12.01 -1.45
C LEU A 110 -12.51 -13.53 -1.36
N LEU A 111 -13.34 -14.06 -0.46
CA LEU A 111 -13.53 -15.51 -0.31
C LEU A 111 -14.09 -16.15 -1.59
N ALA A 112 -14.94 -15.45 -2.35
CA ALA A 112 -15.49 -15.95 -3.61
C ALA A 112 -14.43 -16.20 -4.70
N ILE A 113 -13.26 -15.58 -4.54
CA ILE A 113 -12.09 -15.80 -5.40
C ILE A 113 -10.94 -16.54 -4.69
N ASN A 114 -11.26 -17.24 -3.59
CA ASN A 114 -10.34 -18.03 -2.77
C ASN A 114 -9.21 -17.22 -2.10
N ILE A 115 -9.43 -15.94 -1.83
CA ILE A 115 -8.51 -15.10 -1.09
C ILE A 115 -9.04 -14.90 0.33
N ARG A 116 -8.22 -15.19 1.33
CA ARG A 116 -8.53 -14.85 2.72
C ARG A 116 -8.16 -13.41 3.01
N ARG A 117 -8.97 -12.70 3.80
CA ARG A 117 -8.74 -11.30 4.15
C ARG A 117 -7.35 -11.07 4.78
N GLU A 118 -6.86 -12.02 5.58
CA GLU A 118 -5.56 -11.93 6.26
C GLU A 118 -4.35 -12.06 5.28
N LYS A 119 -4.61 -12.45 4.05
CA LYS A 119 -3.59 -12.58 3.00
C LYS A 119 -3.39 -11.32 2.18
N VAL A 120 -4.27 -10.34 2.31
CA VAL A 120 -4.21 -9.06 1.60
C VAL A 120 -3.81 -7.92 2.53
N TYR A 121 -3.37 -6.81 1.96
CA TYR A 121 -3.20 -5.56 2.68
C TYR A 121 -4.32 -4.59 2.32
N LEU A 122 -4.93 -3.98 3.32
CA LEU A 122 -6.10 -3.12 3.20
C LEU A 122 -5.75 -1.70 3.65
N THR A 123 -6.20 -0.70 2.91
CA THR A 123 -6.13 0.71 3.32
C THR A 123 -7.26 1.51 2.72
N TYR A 124 -7.37 2.78 3.13
CA TYR A 124 -8.25 3.76 2.54
C TYR A 124 -7.46 4.84 1.78
N SER A 125 -8.12 5.47 0.80
CA SER A 125 -7.58 6.63 0.08
C SER A 125 -7.47 7.85 0.99
N ILE A 126 -8.42 7.98 1.90
CA ILE A 126 -8.50 9.00 2.93
C ILE A 126 -8.48 8.30 4.29
N ASN A 127 -7.54 8.67 5.16
CA ASN A 127 -7.29 7.98 6.42
C ASN A 127 -8.21 8.43 7.58
N PHE A 128 -8.96 9.51 7.39
CA PHE A 128 -9.92 10.06 8.36
C PHE A 128 -11.34 10.00 7.82
N ARG A 129 -12.30 9.84 8.70
CA ARG A 129 -13.71 9.82 8.33
C ARG A 129 -14.19 11.21 7.92
N PRO A 130 -14.80 11.39 6.73
CA PRO A 130 -15.45 12.64 6.38
C PRO A 130 -16.68 12.89 7.28
N PRO A 131 -16.95 14.15 7.66
CA PRO A 131 -18.15 14.48 8.43
C PRO A 131 -19.42 13.93 7.78
N GLU A 132 -20.32 13.35 8.59
CA GLU A 132 -21.61 12.78 8.14
C GLU A 132 -21.49 11.74 7.02
N ASP A 133 -20.36 11.06 6.95
CA ASP A 133 -20.05 10.06 5.91
C ASP A 133 -20.19 10.59 4.48
N ARG A 134 -20.06 11.92 4.27
CA ARG A 134 -20.09 12.51 2.94
C ARG A 134 -18.92 12.02 2.07
N LYS A 135 -19.09 12.12 0.77
CA LYS A 135 -17.97 11.89 -0.15
C LYS A 135 -16.86 12.92 0.09
N PRO A 136 -15.58 12.52 0.13
CA PRO A 136 -14.45 13.45 0.13
C PRO A 136 -14.46 14.38 -1.07
N THR A 137 -14.04 15.61 -0.88
CA THR A 137 -13.88 16.57 -1.98
C THR A 137 -12.62 16.27 -2.77
N SER A 138 -12.54 16.72 -4.04
CA SER A 138 -11.33 16.53 -4.86
C SER A 138 -10.10 17.22 -4.26
N GLN A 139 -10.26 18.28 -3.50
CA GLN A 139 -9.16 18.92 -2.77
C GLN A 139 -8.63 18.04 -1.63
N GLU A 140 -9.54 17.42 -0.86
CA GLU A 140 -9.18 16.44 0.16
C GLU A 140 -8.49 15.23 -0.47
N ILE A 141 -9.05 14.67 -1.54
CA ILE A 141 -8.47 13.56 -2.28
C ILE A 141 -7.05 13.89 -2.76
N LYS A 142 -6.86 15.06 -3.39
CA LYS A 142 -5.55 15.51 -3.87
C LYS A 142 -4.56 15.66 -2.72
N ARG A 143 -4.98 16.19 -1.57
CA ARG A 143 -4.13 16.36 -0.38
C ARG A 143 -3.63 15.01 0.14
N TYR A 144 -4.47 13.98 0.15
CA TYR A 144 -4.11 12.65 0.67
C TYR A 144 -3.41 11.76 -0.38
N SER A 145 -3.55 12.05 -1.67
CA SER A 145 -3.01 11.20 -2.73
C SER A 145 -1.48 11.03 -2.64
N MET A 146 -0.75 12.03 -2.17
CA MET A 146 0.70 11.94 -1.98
C MET A 146 1.07 10.94 -0.88
N PHE A 147 0.35 10.94 0.24
CA PHE A 147 0.57 9.99 1.33
C PHE A 147 0.17 8.57 0.91
N LEU A 148 -0.91 8.44 0.13
CA LEU A 148 -1.33 7.15 -0.42
C LEU A 148 -0.28 6.57 -1.37
N LYS A 149 0.33 7.39 -2.23
CA LYS A 149 1.41 6.95 -3.11
C LYS A 149 2.66 6.54 -2.33
N GLU A 150 3.03 7.27 -1.27
CA GLU A 150 4.10 6.87 -0.34
C GLU A 150 3.75 5.54 0.33
N HIS A 151 2.50 5.36 0.78
CA HIS A 151 2.00 4.13 1.38
C HIS A 151 2.11 2.93 0.42
N ILE A 152 1.66 3.08 -0.83
CA ILE A 152 1.80 2.06 -1.88
C ILE A 152 3.27 1.67 -2.07
N SER A 153 4.17 2.66 -2.12
CA SER A 153 5.61 2.42 -2.28
C SER A 153 6.24 1.67 -1.09
N ILE A 154 5.72 1.88 0.13
CA ILE A 154 6.19 1.18 1.34
C ILE A 154 5.75 -0.28 1.32
N ILE A 155 4.48 -0.55 1.02
CA ILE A 155 3.91 -1.90 0.94
C ILE A 155 4.48 -2.65 -0.26
N ASP A 156 4.69 -1.95 -1.36
CA ASP A 156 5.26 -2.48 -2.60
C ASP A 156 4.52 -3.72 -3.13
N PRO A 157 3.19 -3.62 -3.36
CA PRO A 157 2.38 -4.74 -3.82
C PRO A 157 2.68 -5.09 -5.28
N LYS A 158 2.32 -6.31 -5.69
CA LYS A 158 2.35 -6.71 -7.11
C LYS A 158 1.07 -6.30 -7.85
N LEU A 159 -0.03 -6.14 -7.12
CA LEU A 159 -1.34 -5.81 -7.67
C LEU A 159 -2.09 -4.85 -6.74
N ILE A 160 -2.69 -3.81 -7.32
CA ILE A 160 -3.55 -2.86 -6.61
C ILE A 160 -5.00 -3.04 -7.07
N ILE A 161 -5.92 -3.14 -6.12
CA ILE A 161 -7.35 -3.19 -6.37
C ILE A 161 -7.98 -1.92 -5.80
N LEU A 162 -8.54 -1.08 -6.67
CA LEU A 162 -9.18 0.17 -6.29
C LEU A 162 -10.69 -0.05 -6.13
N LEU A 163 -11.21 0.21 -4.93
CA LEU A 163 -12.61 0.00 -4.57
C LEU A 163 -13.35 1.33 -4.57
N GLY A 164 -13.94 1.71 -5.71
CA GLY A 164 -14.77 2.89 -5.86
C GLY A 164 -14.09 4.12 -6.44
N GLY A 165 -14.88 5.19 -6.59
CA GLY A 165 -14.46 6.40 -7.33
C GLY A 165 -13.42 7.23 -6.61
N THR A 166 -13.51 7.35 -5.29
CA THR A 166 -12.52 8.09 -4.48
C THR A 166 -11.14 7.42 -4.54
N ALA A 167 -11.09 6.08 -4.48
CA ALA A 167 -9.85 5.33 -4.62
C ALA A 167 -9.26 5.48 -6.03
N MET A 168 -10.11 5.44 -7.05
CA MET A 168 -9.71 5.69 -8.43
C MET A 168 -9.10 7.08 -8.59
N GLU A 169 -9.80 8.13 -8.14
CA GLU A 169 -9.31 9.52 -8.23
C GLU A 169 -8.00 9.72 -7.47
N ALA A 170 -7.90 9.20 -6.24
CA ALA A 170 -6.72 9.37 -5.40
C ALA A 170 -5.45 8.75 -5.99
N VAL A 171 -5.56 7.60 -6.65
CA VAL A 171 -4.42 6.87 -7.20
C VAL A 171 -4.09 7.33 -8.61
N THR A 172 -5.10 7.42 -9.47
CA THR A 172 -4.91 7.69 -10.92
C THR A 172 -5.04 9.15 -11.31
N GLY A 173 -5.64 9.99 -10.45
CA GLY A 173 -6.02 11.36 -10.77
C GLY A 173 -7.26 11.48 -11.68
N PHE A 174 -7.83 10.35 -12.10
CA PHE A 174 -8.98 10.35 -12.99
C PHE A 174 -10.28 10.53 -12.18
N ASN A 175 -11.02 11.59 -12.47
CA ASN A 175 -12.30 11.91 -11.86
C ASN A 175 -13.46 11.66 -12.85
N GLY A 176 -13.88 10.38 -12.97
CA GLY A 176 -14.96 9.96 -13.85
C GLY A 176 -15.81 8.88 -13.22
N LYS A 177 -16.68 8.27 -14.02
CA LYS A 177 -17.55 7.21 -13.53
C LYS A 177 -16.79 5.89 -13.42
N VAL A 178 -16.93 5.23 -12.27
CA VAL A 178 -16.37 3.88 -12.05
C VAL A 178 -16.88 2.89 -13.09
N SER A 179 -18.15 3.02 -13.51
CA SER A 179 -18.77 2.16 -14.54
C SER A 179 -18.03 2.14 -15.87
N GLU A 180 -17.34 3.23 -16.22
CA GLU A 180 -16.59 3.37 -17.47
C GLU A 180 -15.15 2.85 -17.33
N GLN A 181 -14.63 2.79 -16.13
CA GLN A 181 -13.22 2.49 -15.87
C GLN A 181 -12.98 1.12 -15.24
N ARG A 182 -14.05 0.50 -14.68
CA ARG A 182 -13.96 -0.78 -13.98
C ARG A 182 -13.58 -1.95 -14.89
N GLY A 183 -12.96 -2.94 -14.32
CA GLY A 183 -12.73 -4.23 -14.97
C GLY A 183 -11.70 -4.24 -16.09
N ALA A 184 -11.06 -3.12 -16.36
CA ALA A 184 -9.92 -3.04 -17.27
C ALA A 184 -8.62 -2.99 -16.45
N TRP A 185 -7.62 -3.75 -16.88
CA TRP A 185 -6.27 -3.65 -16.35
C TRP A 185 -5.65 -2.31 -16.75
N LYS A 186 -5.03 -1.67 -15.81
CA LYS A 186 -4.32 -0.40 -15.96
C LYS A 186 -3.00 -0.45 -15.20
N GLU A 187 -2.16 0.53 -15.44
CA GLU A 187 -0.89 0.69 -14.76
C GLU A 187 -0.73 2.10 -14.23
N ILE A 188 -0.03 2.23 -13.12
CA ILE A 188 0.39 3.53 -12.59
C ILE A 188 1.87 3.50 -12.24
N ILE A 189 2.55 4.61 -12.49
CA ILE A 189 3.95 4.79 -12.13
C ILE A 189 4.02 5.59 -10.83
N ILE A 190 4.63 5.01 -9.81
CA ILE A 190 4.91 5.65 -8.51
C ILE A 190 6.39 5.45 -8.21
N ASN A 191 7.14 6.54 -7.99
CA ASN A 191 8.57 6.50 -7.67
C ASN A 191 9.38 5.63 -8.66
N ASN A 192 9.18 5.82 -9.96
CA ASN A 192 9.84 5.08 -11.06
C ASN A 192 9.55 3.57 -11.08
N LYS A 193 8.52 3.11 -10.37
CA LYS A 193 8.05 1.74 -10.42
C LYS A 193 6.63 1.68 -10.96
N THR A 194 6.37 0.74 -11.87
CA THR A 194 5.05 0.47 -12.43
C THR A 194 4.29 -0.51 -11.54
N TYR A 195 3.02 -0.19 -11.26
CA TYR A 195 2.11 -1.01 -10.50
C TYR A 195 0.87 -1.33 -11.33
N PRO A 196 0.59 -2.60 -11.62
CA PRO A 196 -0.67 -2.99 -12.24
C PRO A 196 -1.82 -2.77 -11.26
N LEU A 197 -2.93 -2.29 -11.79
CA LEU A 197 -4.13 -2.04 -11.01
C LEU A 197 -5.41 -2.40 -11.77
N ILE A 198 -6.46 -2.66 -11.01
CA ILE A 198 -7.82 -2.80 -11.51
C ILE A 198 -8.78 -1.99 -10.63
N ILE A 199 -9.80 -1.40 -11.27
CA ILE A 199 -10.83 -0.62 -10.59
C ILE A 199 -12.10 -1.48 -10.56
N THR A 200 -12.77 -1.50 -9.39
CA THR A 200 -14.09 -2.12 -9.25
C THR A 200 -14.99 -1.26 -8.36
N TYR A 201 -16.25 -1.64 -8.23
CA TYR A 201 -17.18 -0.94 -7.32
C TYR A 201 -16.79 -1.16 -5.85
N SER A 202 -17.01 -0.12 -5.04
CA SER A 202 -16.84 -0.24 -3.58
C SER A 202 -17.93 -1.11 -2.96
N PRO A 203 -17.63 -1.85 -1.87
CA PRO A 203 -18.65 -2.64 -1.18
C PRO A 203 -19.84 -1.80 -0.70
N SER A 204 -19.61 -0.57 -0.25
CA SER A 204 -20.66 0.37 0.15
C SER A 204 -21.60 0.75 -1.00
N TYR A 205 -21.07 0.90 -2.21
CA TYR A 205 -21.85 1.12 -3.41
C TYR A 205 -22.71 -0.13 -3.75
N LEU A 206 -22.12 -1.33 -3.66
CA LEU A 206 -22.81 -2.59 -3.98
C LEU A 206 -23.90 -2.97 -2.96
N ILE A 207 -23.86 -2.41 -1.75
CA ILE A 207 -24.95 -2.55 -0.78
C ILE A 207 -26.12 -1.68 -1.19
N ARG A 208 -25.87 -0.45 -1.62
CA ARG A 208 -26.90 0.49 -2.07
C ARG A 208 -27.51 0.13 -3.45
N PHE A 209 -26.70 -0.47 -4.33
CA PHE A 209 -27.07 -0.84 -5.69
C PHE A 209 -26.70 -2.29 -5.96
N PRO A 210 -27.48 -3.26 -5.39
CA PRO A 210 -27.16 -4.69 -5.44
C PRO A 210 -27.10 -5.29 -6.85
N GLU A 211 -27.82 -4.71 -7.80
CA GLU A 211 -27.83 -5.12 -9.21
C GLU A 211 -26.45 -5.02 -9.87
N ASN A 212 -25.57 -4.18 -9.34
CA ASN A 212 -24.19 -4.00 -9.85
C ASN A 212 -23.22 -5.08 -9.36
N LYS A 213 -23.62 -5.98 -8.44
CA LYS A 213 -22.79 -7.09 -7.96
C LYS A 213 -22.32 -8.00 -9.10
N LYS A 214 -23.14 -8.20 -10.12
CA LYS A 214 -22.78 -8.99 -11.31
C LYS A 214 -21.54 -8.44 -12.01
N TYR A 215 -21.41 -7.13 -12.09
CA TYR A 215 -20.25 -6.49 -12.72
C TYR A 215 -18.98 -6.61 -11.85
N SER A 216 -19.10 -6.42 -10.55
CA SER A 216 -17.96 -6.67 -9.63
C SER A 216 -17.54 -8.14 -9.64
N TRP A 217 -18.48 -9.07 -9.85
CA TRP A 217 -18.15 -10.47 -10.01
C TRP A 217 -17.28 -10.72 -11.26
N GLU A 218 -17.57 -10.04 -12.39
CA GLU A 218 -16.72 -10.10 -13.58
C GLU A 218 -15.30 -9.57 -13.29
N ASP A 219 -15.19 -8.48 -12.52
CA ASP A 219 -13.89 -7.95 -12.12
C ASP A 219 -13.13 -8.92 -11.24
N LEU A 220 -13.79 -9.51 -10.25
CA LEU A 220 -13.21 -10.50 -9.35
C LEU A 220 -12.70 -11.74 -10.10
N LYS A 221 -13.41 -12.22 -11.11
CA LYS A 221 -12.92 -13.33 -11.95
C LYS A 221 -11.61 -12.99 -12.66
N LYS A 222 -11.48 -11.75 -13.18
CA LYS A 222 -10.22 -11.29 -13.79
C LYS A 222 -9.08 -11.22 -12.77
N ILE A 223 -9.36 -10.70 -11.56
CA ILE A 223 -8.39 -10.66 -10.48
C ILE A 223 -7.92 -12.08 -10.13
N ARG A 224 -8.85 -13.04 -10.04
CA ARG A 224 -8.52 -14.44 -9.75
C ARG A 224 -7.61 -15.08 -10.79
N GLN A 225 -7.72 -14.70 -12.06
CA GLN A 225 -6.89 -15.23 -13.15
C GLN A 225 -5.46 -14.72 -13.11
N GLU A 226 -5.21 -13.57 -12.47
CA GLU A 226 -3.90 -12.90 -12.41
C GLU A 226 -3.10 -13.29 -11.17
N ILE A 227 -3.70 -13.93 -10.18
CA ILE A 227 -3.12 -14.34 -8.90
C ILE A 227 -2.86 -15.84 -8.88
#